data_42447a0d2eb57a2edcc40c26419ecb00
#
_entry.id   42447a0d2eb57a2edcc40c26419ecb00
#
_cell.length_a   1.000
_cell.length_b   1.000
_cell.length_c   1.000
_cell.angle_alpha   90.00
_cell.angle_beta   90.00
_cell.angle_gamma   90.00
#
_symmetry.space_group_name_H-M   'P 1'
#
loop_
_entity.id
_entity.type
_entity.pdbx_description
1 polymer ?
#
loop_
_entity_poly.entity_id
_entity_poly.type
_entity_poly.pdbx_seq_one_letter_code
_entity_poly.pdbx_strand_id
1 'polypeptide(L)'
;MQEKIVILDFGSQTTQLIARRVRELNTYCEILPYNKFPKGDESVKGVILSGSPFSVYDESAFKTDLSEIRGKYPVLGICYGAQFIAYTNGGKVEPAGSREYGRAHLSSFDKDNVLFKDVKENTQVWMSHGDTITVIPSNFKKIASTDKVAIAAYQIENEKVWGVQFHPEVFHSEDGTQMLKNFVVDVCGCKQDWSAASFIETTVAELKEQLGDDKVVLGLSGGVDSSVAAVLLNRAIGKNLTCIFVDHGMLRKNEFKNVLHDYECLGLNVIGVDASAKFFAELAGVTEPEEKRKIIGKGFIEVFDEEAHKIKDVKWLAQGTIYPDCIESLSITGTVIKSHHNVGGLPEKMHLKLCEPLRLLFKDEVRRVGRGLGMPEHLITRHPFPGPGLAVRILGDITPEKVAILQNADDIFIQGLRDWKVKEADGSETSLYHQVWQAGVILLSVQSVGVMGDERTYERAIALRAVTSTDAMTADWAHLPYEFLGKVSNDIINKVKGVNRVTYDISSKPPATIEWE
;
A
#
# COMPACT_ATOMS: atom_id res chain seq x y z
N MET A 1 -2.62 -20.74 18.07
CA MET A 1 -3.52 -19.80 17.34
C MET A 1 -2.99 -18.40 17.57
N GLN A 2 -2.78 -17.60 16.51
CA GLN A 2 -2.24 -16.24 16.61
C GLN A 2 -3.26 -15.33 17.29
N GLU A 3 -2.89 -14.68 18.39
CA GLU A 3 -3.74 -13.67 19.05
C GLU A 3 -3.95 -12.47 18.14
N LYS A 4 -5.16 -11.89 18.12
CA LYS A 4 -5.47 -10.79 17.21
C LYS A 4 -6.38 -9.72 17.79
N ILE A 5 -6.23 -8.51 17.27
CA ILE A 5 -7.20 -7.43 17.37
C ILE A 5 -8.09 -7.45 16.13
N VAL A 6 -9.40 -7.40 16.31
CA VAL A 6 -10.36 -7.24 15.22
C VAL A 6 -10.69 -5.76 15.07
N ILE A 7 -10.56 -5.23 13.87
CA ILE A 7 -10.94 -3.87 13.52
C ILE A 7 -12.20 -3.96 12.67
N LEU A 8 -13.31 -3.47 13.20
CA LEU A 8 -14.57 -3.40 12.46
C LEU A 8 -14.59 -2.10 11.63
N ASP A 9 -14.67 -2.27 10.32
CA ASP A 9 -14.64 -1.17 9.36
C ASP A 9 -16.05 -0.62 9.10
N PHE A 10 -16.26 0.64 9.48
CA PHE A 10 -17.47 1.41 9.21
C PHE A 10 -17.31 2.36 8.01
N GLY A 11 -16.36 2.06 7.09
CA GLY A 11 -16.15 2.82 5.85
C GLY A 11 -15.19 4.01 6.00
N SER A 12 -14.38 4.05 7.06
CA SER A 12 -13.40 5.12 7.23
C SER A 12 -12.24 4.99 6.26
N GLN A 13 -11.78 6.11 5.72
CA GLN A 13 -10.55 6.18 4.94
C GLN A 13 -9.30 5.84 5.78
N THR A 14 -9.38 5.95 7.10
CA THR A 14 -8.25 5.72 8.02
C THR A 14 -8.24 4.32 8.64
N THR A 15 -9.19 3.43 8.32
CA THR A 15 -9.25 2.08 8.89
C THR A 15 -7.95 1.31 8.69
N GLN A 16 -7.33 1.42 7.50
CA GLN A 16 -6.04 0.78 7.23
C GLN A 16 -4.90 1.34 8.09
N LEU A 17 -4.96 2.63 8.46
CA LEU A 17 -3.98 3.24 9.35
C LEU A 17 -4.09 2.68 10.77
N ILE A 18 -5.31 2.42 11.27
CA ILE A 18 -5.52 1.74 12.57
C ILE A 18 -4.79 0.39 12.55
N ALA A 19 -5.03 -0.41 11.52
CA ALA A 19 -4.37 -1.72 11.39
C ALA A 19 -2.84 -1.62 11.32
N ARG A 20 -2.31 -0.65 10.56
CA ARG A 20 -0.87 -0.41 10.48
C ARG A 20 -0.27 -0.07 11.84
N ARG A 21 -0.91 0.82 12.62
CA ARG A 21 -0.45 1.15 13.98
C ARG A 21 -0.45 -0.06 14.91
N VAL A 22 -1.48 -0.91 14.85
CA VAL A 22 -1.51 -2.16 15.62
C VAL A 22 -0.37 -3.10 15.20
N ARG A 23 -0.10 -3.22 13.88
CA ARG A 23 1.01 -4.05 13.35
C ARG A 23 2.38 -3.50 13.71
N GLU A 24 2.55 -2.18 13.76
CA GLU A 24 3.78 -1.53 14.24
C GLU A 24 4.08 -1.85 15.71
N LEU A 25 3.06 -2.23 16.50
CA LEU A 25 3.22 -2.75 17.87
C LEU A 25 3.58 -4.25 17.89
N ASN A 26 3.94 -4.85 16.78
CA ASN A 26 4.18 -6.29 16.63
C ASN A 26 2.98 -7.16 17.07
N THR A 27 1.76 -6.67 16.87
CA THR A 27 0.52 -7.38 17.18
C THR A 27 -0.26 -7.64 15.90
N TYR A 28 -0.75 -8.87 15.74
CA TYR A 28 -1.57 -9.23 14.59
C TYR A 28 -2.97 -8.60 14.69
N CYS A 29 -3.51 -8.14 13.58
CA CYS A 29 -4.88 -7.64 13.50
C CYS A 29 -5.53 -7.96 12.15
N GLU A 30 -6.84 -7.99 12.14
CA GLU A 30 -7.67 -8.16 10.93
C GLU A 30 -8.69 -7.03 10.82
N ILE A 31 -8.85 -6.50 9.60
CA ILE A 31 -9.94 -5.60 9.26
C ILE A 31 -11.08 -6.44 8.70
N LEU A 32 -12.25 -6.29 9.31
CA LEU A 32 -13.47 -6.97 8.87
C LEU A 32 -14.59 -5.95 8.66
N PRO A 33 -15.52 -6.17 7.73
CA PRO A 33 -16.72 -5.35 7.62
C PRO A 33 -17.45 -5.25 8.97
N TYR A 34 -18.05 -4.10 9.26
CA TYR A 34 -18.73 -3.77 10.53
C TYR A 34 -19.69 -4.87 11.04
N ASN A 35 -20.29 -5.66 10.14
CA ASN A 35 -21.26 -6.71 10.43
C ASN A 35 -20.70 -8.15 10.36
N LYS A 36 -19.37 -8.33 10.27
CA LYS A 36 -18.70 -9.63 10.11
C LYS A 36 -17.81 -9.98 11.29
N PHE A 37 -18.22 -9.65 12.51
CA PHE A 37 -17.48 -10.05 13.70
C PHE A 37 -17.39 -11.58 13.81
N PRO A 38 -16.18 -12.18 14.03
CA PRO A 38 -15.99 -13.63 14.10
C PRO A 38 -16.43 -14.18 15.47
N LYS A 39 -17.71 -14.52 15.61
CA LYS A 39 -18.28 -15.03 16.84
C LYS A 39 -17.59 -16.33 17.28
N GLY A 40 -17.18 -16.40 18.56
CA GLY A 40 -16.58 -17.60 19.15
C GLY A 40 -15.12 -17.83 18.77
N ASP A 41 -14.46 -16.90 18.13
CA ASP A 41 -13.04 -16.98 17.83
C ASP A 41 -12.20 -16.61 19.08
N GLU A 42 -11.63 -17.60 19.73
CA GLU A 42 -10.84 -17.46 20.96
C GLU A 42 -9.51 -16.69 20.75
N SER A 43 -9.08 -16.53 19.50
CA SER A 43 -7.88 -15.75 19.18
C SER A 43 -8.10 -14.23 19.31
N VAL A 44 -9.35 -13.77 19.31
CA VAL A 44 -9.69 -12.34 19.46
C VAL A 44 -9.43 -11.88 20.88
N LYS A 45 -8.58 -10.86 21.04
CA LYS A 45 -8.23 -10.26 22.35
C LYS A 45 -8.88 -8.90 22.57
N GLY A 46 -9.27 -8.21 21.51
CA GLY A 46 -9.91 -6.91 21.58
C GLY A 46 -10.50 -6.48 20.25
N VAL A 47 -11.33 -5.45 20.28
CA VAL A 47 -12.06 -4.94 19.12
C VAL A 47 -11.87 -3.43 19.02
N ILE A 48 -11.56 -2.95 17.82
CA ILE A 48 -11.54 -1.52 17.50
C ILE A 48 -12.66 -1.23 16.50
N LEU A 49 -13.48 -0.23 16.80
CA LEU A 49 -14.50 0.28 15.87
C LEU A 49 -13.93 1.51 15.17
N SER A 50 -13.89 1.49 13.85
CA SER A 50 -13.31 2.59 13.07
C SER A 50 -14.19 3.83 13.00
N GLY A 51 -13.71 4.88 12.37
CA GLY A 51 -14.51 6.01 11.91
C GLY A 51 -15.49 5.63 10.79
N SER A 52 -16.29 6.59 10.35
CA SER A 52 -17.23 6.46 9.23
C SER A 52 -17.44 7.81 8.56
N PRO A 53 -17.76 7.85 7.25
CA PRO A 53 -18.19 9.07 6.59
C PRO A 53 -19.64 9.49 6.95
N PHE A 54 -20.40 8.59 7.62
CA PHE A 54 -21.80 8.81 7.97
C PHE A 54 -21.99 9.40 9.37
N SER A 55 -23.13 10.07 9.59
CA SER A 55 -23.65 10.37 10.93
C SER A 55 -24.34 9.14 11.52
N VAL A 56 -24.35 9.01 12.85
CA VAL A 56 -25.10 7.94 13.54
C VAL A 56 -26.63 8.01 13.30
N TYR A 57 -27.11 9.16 12.83
CA TYR A 57 -28.52 9.41 12.49
C TYR A 57 -28.88 9.06 11.06
N ASP A 58 -27.90 8.91 10.17
CA ASP A 58 -28.17 8.60 8.77
C ASP A 58 -28.84 7.24 8.64
N GLU A 59 -29.83 7.14 7.76
CA GLU A 59 -30.50 5.86 7.46
C GLU A 59 -29.52 4.86 6.82
N SER A 60 -28.59 5.36 6.03
CA SER A 60 -27.53 4.58 5.37
C SER A 60 -26.32 4.29 6.27
N ALA A 61 -26.33 4.80 7.53
CA ALA A 61 -25.22 4.57 8.44
C ALA A 61 -25.03 3.08 8.77
N PHE A 62 -23.77 2.67 8.80
CA PHE A 62 -23.40 1.31 9.16
C PHE A 62 -23.60 1.09 10.66
N LYS A 63 -24.48 0.17 11.02
CA LYS A 63 -24.85 -0.16 12.41
C LYS A 63 -24.64 -1.66 12.63
N THR A 64 -24.13 -2.02 13.79
CA THR A 64 -23.92 -3.42 14.18
C THR A 64 -24.42 -3.67 15.59
N ASP A 65 -24.76 -4.92 15.88
CA ASP A 65 -25.09 -5.33 17.25
C ASP A 65 -23.80 -5.58 18.03
N LEU A 66 -23.59 -4.79 19.08
CA LEU A 66 -22.43 -4.92 19.96
C LEU A 66 -22.63 -5.92 21.10
N SER A 67 -23.78 -6.58 21.22
CA SER A 67 -24.08 -7.53 22.32
C SER A 67 -23.14 -8.73 22.36
N GLU A 68 -22.63 -9.15 21.20
CA GLU A 68 -21.66 -10.24 21.08
C GLU A 68 -20.21 -9.81 21.36
N ILE A 69 -19.97 -8.53 21.48
CA ILE A 69 -18.65 -7.92 21.64
C ILE A 69 -18.47 -7.37 23.05
N ARG A 70 -19.40 -6.50 23.49
CA ARG A 70 -19.37 -5.88 24.82
C ARG A 70 -19.51 -6.91 25.92
N GLY A 71 -18.78 -6.70 27.01
CA GLY A 71 -18.74 -7.63 28.15
C GLY A 71 -17.89 -8.89 27.92
N LYS A 72 -17.55 -9.19 26.65
CA LYS A 72 -16.67 -10.33 26.29
C LYS A 72 -15.26 -9.88 25.92
N TYR A 73 -15.13 -8.76 25.23
CA TYR A 73 -13.86 -8.23 24.73
C TYR A 73 -13.69 -6.77 25.12
N PRO A 74 -12.44 -6.31 25.34
CA PRO A 74 -12.12 -4.89 25.36
C PRO A 74 -12.48 -4.23 24.02
N VAL A 75 -13.06 -3.02 24.08
CA VAL A 75 -13.51 -2.26 22.90
C VAL A 75 -12.95 -0.84 22.92
N LEU A 76 -12.41 -0.40 21.79
CA LEU A 76 -12.05 0.99 21.54
C LEU A 76 -12.84 1.53 20.34
N GLY A 77 -13.69 2.50 20.56
CA GLY A 77 -14.36 3.26 19.49
C GLY A 77 -13.52 4.47 19.08
N ILE A 78 -13.28 4.65 17.80
CA ILE A 78 -12.55 5.80 17.22
C ILE A 78 -13.55 6.62 16.41
N CYS A 79 -13.64 7.93 16.66
CA CYS A 79 -14.48 8.89 15.96
C CYS A 79 -15.95 8.40 15.86
N TYR A 80 -16.42 7.95 14.70
CA TYR A 80 -17.75 7.37 14.54
C TYR A 80 -17.97 6.18 15.50
N GLY A 81 -16.99 5.30 15.67
CA GLY A 81 -17.10 4.17 16.61
C GLY A 81 -17.39 4.62 18.04
N ALA A 82 -16.79 5.73 18.50
CA ALA A 82 -17.09 6.32 19.79
C ALA A 82 -18.51 6.93 19.82
N GLN A 83 -18.89 7.66 18.77
CA GLN A 83 -20.24 8.22 18.64
C GLN A 83 -21.30 7.12 18.63
N PHE A 84 -21.08 6.04 17.90
CA PHE A 84 -21.99 4.90 17.80
C PHE A 84 -22.18 4.20 19.15
N ILE A 85 -21.11 3.98 19.91
CA ILE A 85 -21.21 3.43 21.28
C ILE A 85 -21.99 4.39 22.18
N ALA A 86 -21.70 5.69 22.19
CA ALA A 86 -22.40 6.66 23.02
C ALA A 86 -23.89 6.72 22.65
N TYR A 87 -24.21 6.83 21.37
CA TYR A 87 -25.57 6.92 20.85
C TYR A 87 -26.44 5.70 21.21
N THR A 88 -25.91 4.49 20.96
CA THR A 88 -26.64 3.23 21.25
C THR A 88 -26.87 2.97 22.73
N ASN A 89 -26.20 3.72 23.61
CA ASN A 89 -26.39 3.66 25.05
C ASN A 89 -27.20 4.85 25.61
N GLY A 90 -27.83 5.64 24.74
CA GLY A 90 -28.70 6.77 25.16
C GLY A 90 -27.96 8.09 25.33
N GLY A 91 -26.71 8.18 24.92
CA GLY A 91 -25.99 9.45 24.79
C GLY A 91 -26.52 10.28 23.61
N LYS A 92 -26.12 11.55 23.55
CA LYS A 92 -26.47 12.47 22.45
C LYS A 92 -25.23 12.78 21.61
N VAL A 93 -25.41 12.67 20.32
CA VAL A 93 -24.45 13.06 19.28
C VAL A 93 -25.13 14.16 18.47
N GLU A 94 -24.52 15.30 18.30
CA GLU A 94 -25.15 16.45 17.65
C GLU A 94 -24.18 17.02 16.61
N PRO A 95 -24.69 17.64 15.52
CA PRO A 95 -23.83 18.35 14.60
C PRO A 95 -23.00 19.41 15.35
N ALA A 96 -21.70 19.39 15.17
CA ALA A 96 -20.82 20.37 15.79
C ALA A 96 -21.19 21.78 15.26
N GLY A 97 -21.27 22.77 16.16
CA GLY A 97 -21.60 24.16 15.79
C GLY A 97 -20.56 24.79 14.84
N SER A 98 -19.36 24.26 14.82
CA SER A 98 -18.33 24.46 13.80
C SER A 98 -17.70 23.11 13.49
N ARG A 99 -17.45 22.81 12.21
CA ARG A 99 -16.74 21.58 11.82
C ARG A 99 -15.36 21.54 12.48
N GLU A 100 -15.04 20.43 13.13
CA GLU A 100 -13.77 20.24 13.82
C GLU A 100 -12.85 19.37 12.97
N TYR A 101 -12.10 20.03 12.13
CA TYR A 101 -11.07 19.42 11.29
C TYR A 101 -9.71 19.99 11.63
N GLY A 102 -8.72 19.12 11.85
CA GLY A 102 -7.35 19.51 12.03
C GLY A 102 -6.79 19.24 13.42
N ARG A 103 -5.77 20.01 13.78
CA ARG A 103 -5.02 19.87 15.01
C ARG A 103 -5.81 20.41 16.20
N ALA A 104 -5.89 19.63 17.27
CA ALA A 104 -6.39 20.06 18.59
C ALA A 104 -5.43 19.54 19.67
N HIS A 105 -5.52 20.08 20.88
CA HIS A 105 -4.72 19.63 22.00
C HIS A 105 -5.65 19.11 23.10
N LEU A 106 -5.26 18.02 23.75
CA LEU A 106 -5.98 17.55 24.94
C LEU A 106 -5.69 18.51 26.09
N SER A 107 -6.62 19.44 26.33
CA SER A 107 -6.51 20.45 27.40
C SER A 107 -6.65 19.82 28.80
N SER A 108 -7.33 18.68 28.89
CA SER A 108 -7.38 17.88 30.11
C SER A 108 -7.64 16.40 29.80
N PHE A 109 -6.98 15.52 30.55
CA PHE A 109 -7.27 14.09 30.52
C PHE A 109 -6.97 13.43 31.88
N ASP A 110 -7.62 12.29 32.13
CA ASP A 110 -7.44 11.48 33.33
C ASP A 110 -6.12 10.70 33.24
N LYS A 111 -5.09 11.16 33.95
CA LYS A 111 -3.73 10.55 33.94
C LYS A 111 -3.70 9.16 34.54
N ASP A 112 -4.66 8.81 35.40
CA ASP A 112 -4.75 7.49 36.03
C ASP A 112 -5.46 6.48 35.11
N ASN A 113 -6.05 6.94 34.01
CA ASN A 113 -6.68 6.06 33.04
C ASN A 113 -5.64 5.34 32.18
N VAL A 114 -5.76 4.03 32.09
CA VAL A 114 -4.79 3.19 31.35
C VAL A 114 -4.58 3.65 29.92
N LEU A 115 -5.61 4.19 29.23
CA LEU A 115 -5.51 4.64 27.86
C LEU A 115 -4.51 5.81 27.69
N PHE A 116 -4.38 6.66 28.72
CA PHE A 116 -3.50 7.83 28.71
C PHE A 116 -2.20 7.65 29.49
N LYS A 117 -1.86 6.42 29.86
CA LYS A 117 -0.57 6.11 30.49
C LYS A 117 0.57 6.52 29.56
N ASP A 118 1.55 7.23 30.10
CA ASP A 118 2.73 7.76 29.39
C ASP A 118 2.41 8.73 28.21
N VAL A 119 1.22 9.30 28.19
CA VAL A 119 0.83 10.36 27.26
C VAL A 119 1.24 11.72 27.83
N LYS A 120 1.79 12.58 26.99
CA LYS A 120 2.28 13.91 27.38
C LYS A 120 1.12 14.87 27.66
N GLU A 121 1.32 15.78 28.63
CA GLU A 121 0.38 16.88 28.84
C GLU A 121 0.24 17.74 27.59
N ASN A 122 -0.98 18.19 27.34
CA ASN A 122 -1.30 19.02 26.17
C ASN A 122 -0.91 18.40 24.83
N THR A 123 -0.89 17.04 24.73
CA THR A 123 -0.55 16.35 23.49
C THR A 123 -1.48 16.75 22.34
N GLN A 124 -0.91 16.86 21.15
CA GLN A 124 -1.67 17.14 19.92
C GLN A 124 -2.42 15.90 19.46
N VAL A 125 -3.68 16.06 19.09
CA VAL A 125 -4.53 15.05 18.50
C VAL A 125 -5.17 15.58 17.21
N TRP A 126 -5.56 14.68 16.31
CA TRP A 126 -6.21 15.02 15.05
C TRP A 126 -7.71 14.81 15.14
N MET A 127 -8.47 15.87 14.92
CA MET A 127 -9.94 15.85 14.83
C MET A 127 -10.36 15.81 13.36
N SER A 128 -11.39 15.01 13.06
CA SER A 128 -11.97 14.92 11.70
C SER A 128 -13.42 14.46 11.79
N HIS A 129 -14.29 15.31 12.33
CA HIS A 129 -15.70 14.95 12.50
C HIS A 129 -16.65 16.16 12.31
N GLY A 130 -17.83 15.88 11.74
CA GLY A 130 -18.93 16.84 11.61
C GLY A 130 -19.88 16.80 12.79
N ASP A 131 -19.97 15.67 13.50
CA ASP A 131 -20.82 15.46 14.68
C ASP A 131 -19.94 15.30 15.92
N THR A 132 -20.45 15.74 17.07
CA THR A 132 -19.75 15.66 18.36
C THR A 132 -20.63 15.04 19.43
N ILE A 133 -20.02 14.34 20.39
CA ILE A 133 -20.72 13.78 21.55
C ILE A 133 -20.96 14.91 22.54
N THR A 134 -22.22 15.28 22.75
CA THR A 134 -22.62 16.36 23.68
C THR A 134 -23.06 15.85 25.04
N VAL A 135 -23.64 14.64 25.11
CA VAL A 135 -24.08 14.00 26.35
C VAL A 135 -23.67 12.53 26.33
N ILE A 136 -23.06 12.08 27.41
CA ILE A 136 -22.81 10.66 27.69
C ILE A 136 -23.73 10.15 28.80
N PRO A 137 -24.11 8.85 28.80
CA PRO A 137 -24.90 8.23 29.86
C PRO A 137 -24.23 8.32 31.25
N SER A 138 -25.01 8.20 32.32
CA SER A 138 -24.52 8.35 33.70
C SER A 138 -23.47 7.30 34.13
N ASN A 139 -23.43 6.16 33.46
CA ASN A 139 -22.42 5.12 33.67
C ASN A 139 -21.17 5.29 32.80
N PHE A 140 -21.05 6.41 32.05
CA PHE A 140 -19.87 6.76 31.27
C PHE A 140 -19.08 7.84 32.01
N LYS A 141 -17.79 7.62 32.16
CA LYS A 141 -16.85 8.60 32.72
C LYS A 141 -16.15 9.34 31.59
N LYS A 142 -16.29 10.68 31.60
CA LYS A 142 -15.45 11.52 30.73
C LYS A 142 -13.98 11.40 31.17
N ILE A 143 -13.07 11.10 30.24
CA ILE A 143 -11.65 10.91 30.54
C ILE A 143 -10.73 11.87 29.79
N ALA A 144 -11.23 12.63 28.77
CA ALA A 144 -10.47 13.71 28.14
C ALA A 144 -11.37 14.78 27.52
N SER A 145 -10.82 15.98 27.38
CA SER A 145 -11.42 17.12 26.67
C SER A 145 -10.36 17.90 25.90
N THR A 146 -10.81 18.65 24.88
CA THR A 146 -10.06 19.73 24.25
C THR A 146 -10.72 21.07 24.57
N ASP A 147 -10.14 22.18 24.13
CA ASP A 147 -10.74 23.50 24.33
C ASP A 147 -12.11 23.67 23.65
N LYS A 148 -12.37 22.88 22.59
CA LYS A 148 -13.60 22.94 21.81
C LYS A 148 -14.52 21.74 22.03
N VAL A 149 -13.97 20.56 22.32
CA VAL A 149 -14.71 19.31 22.51
C VAL A 149 -14.74 18.95 23.98
N ALA A 150 -15.89 19.13 24.61
CA ALA A 150 -16.06 18.85 26.03
C ALA A 150 -15.88 17.36 26.38
N ILE A 151 -16.21 16.46 25.47
CA ILE A 151 -16.09 15.00 25.63
C ILE A 151 -15.22 14.46 24.48
N ALA A 152 -13.90 14.65 24.57
CA ALA A 152 -12.95 14.15 23.58
C ALA A 152 -12.68 12.65 23.77
N ALA A 153 -12.83 12.12 24.98
CA ALA A 153 -12.78 10.70 25.26
C ALA A 153 -13.61 10.33 26.50
N TYR A 154 -14.09 9.09 26.53
CA TYR A 154 -14.81 8.52 27.65
C TYR A 154 -14.45 7.04 27.85
N GLN A 155 -14.77 6.53 29.03
CA GLN A 155 -14.74 5.11 29.39
C GLN A 155 -16.11 4.73 30.00
N ILE A 156 -16.61 3.53 29.68
CA ILE A 156 -17.80 2.97 30.37
C ILE A 156 -17.35 2.38 31.70
N GLU A 157 -17.95 2.81 32.79
CA GLU A 157 -17.63 2.33 34.14
C GLU A 157 -17.94 0.83 34.27
N ASN A 158 -17.00 0.10 34.89
CA ASN A 158 -17.07 -1.34 35.08
C ASN A 158 -17.04 -2.18 33.79
N GLU A 159 -16.75 -1.56 32.62
CA GLU A 159 -16.53 -2.24 31.36
C GLU A 159 -15.17 -1.87 30.76
N LYS A 160 -14.60 -2.77 29.99
CA LYS A 160 -13.39 -2.49 29.21
C LYS A 160 -13.74 -1.86 27.85
N VAL A 161 -14.45 -0.71 27.91
CA VAL A 161 -14.92 0.00 26.71
C VAL A 161 -14.51 1.46 26.79
N TRP A 162 -13.79 1.91 25.76
CA TRP A 162 -13.36 3.30 25.60
C TRP A 162 -13.87 3.88 24.29
N GLY A 163 -14.06 5.18 24.25
CA GLY A 163 -14.35 5.93 23.05
C GLY A 163 -13.47 7.18 22.98
N VAL A 164 -12.87 7.43 21.83
CA VAL A 164 -12.09 8.63 21.53
C VAL A 164 -12.68 9.32 20.30
N GLN A 165 -12.90 10.63 20.37
CA GLN A 165 -13.50 11.42 19.29
C GLN A 165 -12.47 11.78 18.22
N PHE A 166 -11.18 11.78 18.57
CA PHE A 166 -10.04 12.03 17.70
C PHE A 166 -9.50 10.75 17.07
N HIS A 167 -8.58 10.91 16.14
CA HIS A 167 -7.94 9.84 15.39
C HIS A 167 -6.52 9.55 15.91
N PRO A 168 -6.33 8.59 16.83
CA PRO A 168 -5.00 8.25 17.36
C PRO A 168 -4.09 7.58 16.31
N GLU A 169 -4.67 7.03 15.25
CA GLU A 169 -3.96 6.31 14.20
C GLU A 169 -3.22 7.21 13.21
N VAL A 170 -3.60 8.49 13.10
CA VAL A 170 -2.98 9.38 12.13
C VAL A 170 -1.69 10.02 12.67
N PHE A 171 -0.76 10.31 11.78
CA PHE A 171 0.55 10.87 12.13
C PHE A 171 0.49 12.18 12.95
N HIS A 172 -0.56 12.99 12.75
CA HIS A 172 -0.73 14.26 13.45
C HIS A 172 -1.18 14.12 14.93
N SER A 173 -1.53 12.91 15.37
CA SER A 173 -1.75 12.60 16.78
C SER A 173 -0.43 12.14 17.40
N GLU A 174 0.28 13.06 18.09
CA GLU A 174 1.67 12.86 18.52
C GLU A 174 1.86 11.63 19.40
N ASP A 175 1.00 11.45 20.42
CA ASP A 175 1.02 10.29 21.32
C ASP A 175 -0.03 9.22 20.94
N GLY A 176 -0.59 9.28 19.73
CA GLY A 176 -1.63 8.35 19.28
C GLY A 176 -1.19 6.89 19.27
N THR A 177 0.06 6.63 18.87
CA THR A 177 0.65 5.29 18.92
C THR A 177 0.79 4.78 20.36
N GLN A 178 1.11 5.66 21.34
CA GLN A 178 1.16 5.28 22.75
C GLN A 178 -0.22 4.90 23.27
N MET A 179 -1.28 5.67 22.92
CA MET A 179 -2.66 5.35 23.31
C MET A 179 -3.12 4.00 22.73
N LEU A 180 -2.82 3.74 21.46
CA LEU A 180 -3.12 2.45 20.82
C LEU A 180 -2.33 1.30 21.47
N LYS A 181 -1.06 1.52 21.83
CA LYS A 181 -0.27 0.55 22.58
C LYS A 181 -0.90 0.22 23.94
N ASN A 182 -1.31 1.26 24.68
CA ASN A 182 -1.97 1.07 25.99
C ASN A 182 -3.24 0.22 25.83
N PHE A 183 -4.04 0.47 24.80
CA PHE A 183 -5.22 -0.36 24.53
C PHE A 183 -4.86 -1.79 24.12
N VAL A 184 -4.00 -1.96 23.10
CA VAL A 184 -3.68 -3.27 22.50
C VAL A 184 -2.88 -4.15 23.47
N VAL A 185 -1.88 -3.58 24.15
CA VAL A 185 -0.95 -4.34 24.99
C VAL A 185 -1.43 -4.36 26.43
N ASP A 186 -1.70 -3.19 27.05
CA ASP A 186 -1.98 -3.13 28.49
C ASP A 186 -3.44 -3.53 28.81
N VAL A 187 -4.41 -3.18 27.96
CA VAL A 187 -5.84 -3.52 28.18
C VAL A 187 -6.21 -4.88 27.61
N CYS A 188 -5.86 -5.15 26.34
CA CYS A 188 -6.21 -6.40 25.66
C CYS A 188 -5.24 -7.54 25.99
N GLY A 189 -4.04 -7.25 26.50
CA GLY A 189 -3.04 -8.24 26.87
C GLY A 189 -2.45 -9.00 25.68
N CYS A 190 -2.44 -8.39 24.48
CA CYS A 190 -1.92 -9.00 23.29
C CYS A 190 -0.41 -9.23 23.39
N LYS A 191 0.04 -10.38 22.92
CA LYS A 191 1.45 -10.64 22.69
C LYS A 191 1.96 -9.80 21.52
N GLN A 192 3.19 -9.31 21.66
CA GLN A 192 3.90 -8.58 20.61
C GLN A 192 4.82 -9.53 19.84
N ASP A 193 4.27 -10.61 19.29
CA ASP A 193 5.00 -11.71 18.63
C ASP A 193 4.81 -11.74 17.10
N TRP A 194 4.05 -10.79 16.53
CA TRP A 194 3.93 -10.62 15.11
C TRP A 194 5.21 -10.01 14.52
N SER A 195 6.03 -10.85 13.91
CA SER A 195 7.32 -10.45 13.32
C SER A 195 7.51 -11.08 11.94
N ALA A 196 8.43 -10.54 11.15
CA ALA A 196 8.80 -11.14 9.87
C ALA A 196 9.28 -12.59 10.02
N ALA A 197 10.04 -12.90 11.08
CA ALA A 197 10.54 -14.24 11.34
C ALA A 197 9.41 -15.21 11.65
N SER A 198 8.52 -14.86 12.60
CA SER A 198 7.37 -15.71 12.94
C SER A 198 6.43 -15.92 11.76
N PHE A 199 6.20 -14.87 10.96
CA PHE A 199 5.40 -14.97 9.74
C PHE A 199 6.02 -15.95 8.74
N ILE A 200 7.33 -15.85 8.47
CA ILE A 200 8.02 -16.74 7.53
C ILE A 200 7.89 -18.19 7.96
N GLU A 201 8.17 -18.50 9.23
CA GLU A 201 8.10 -19.87 9.76
C GLU A 201 6.69 -20.45 9.65
N THR A 202 5.69 -19.70 10.11
CA THR A 202 4.29 -20.12 10.08
C THR A 202 3.80 -20.30 8.65
N THR A 203 4.01 -19.30 7.79
CA THR A 203 3.53 -19.35 6.39
C THR A 203 4.21 -20.45 5.59
N VAL A 204 5.51 -20.68 5.77
CA VAL A 204 6.20 -21.80 5.11
C VAL A 204 5.63 -23.16 5.56
N ALA A 205 5.29 -23.32 6.85
CA ALA A 205 4.66 -24.55 7.34
C ALA A 205 3.25 -24.75 6.76
N GLU A 206 2.43 -23.72 6.78
CA GLU A 206 1.08 -23.72 6.20
C GLU A 206 1.10 -24.02 4.69
N LEU A 207 2.00 -23.38 3.94
CA LEU A 207 2.16 -23.64 2.51
C LEU A 207 2.58 -25.09 2.22
N LYS A 208 3.47 -25.66 3.03
CA LYS A 208 3.85 -27.08 2.89
C LYS A 208 2.67 -28.01 3.11
N GLU A 209 1.86 -27.74 4.12
CA GLU A 209 0.65 -28.53 4.40
C GLU A 209 -0.39 -28.37 3.30
N GLN A 210 -0.64 -27.13 2.84
CA GLN A 210 -1.66 -26.82 1.83
C GLN A 210 -1.32 -27.37 0.46
N LEU A 211 -0.06 -27.23 0.02
CA LEU A 211 0.38 -27.52 -1.34
C LEU A 211 0.91 -28.95 -1.50
N GLY A 212 1.50 -29.52 -0.45
CA GLY A 212 2.11 -30.83 -0.50
C GLY A 212 3.12 -30.98 -1.65
N ASP A 213 2.92 -32.00 -2.48
CA ASP A 213 3.74 -32.28 -3.66
C ASP A 213 3.15 -31.69 -4.96
N ASP A 214 2.09 -30.89 -4.86
CA ASP A 214 1.46 -30.26 -6.02
C ASP A 214 2.38 -29.23 -6.68
N LYS A 215 2.24 -29.09 -8.00
CA LYS A 215 2.96 -28.06 -8.76
C LYS A 215 2.20 -26.74 -8.74
N VAL A 216 2.98 -25.67 -8.57
CA VAL A 216 2.51 -24.30 -8.47
C VAL A 216 3.15 -23.46 -9.57
N VAL A 217 2.35 -22.62 -10.23
CA VAL A 217 2.86 -21.59 -11.12
C VAL A 217 2.65 -20.20 -10.52
N LEU A 218 3.61 -19.29 -10.73
CA LEU A 218 3.56 -17.91 -10.26
C LEU A 218 3.98 -16.96 -11.38
N GLY A 219 3.13 -15.95 -11.66
CA GLY A 219 3.52 -14.83 -12.52
C GLY A 219 4.41 -13.84 -11.77
N LEU A 220 5.61 -13.62 -12.28
CA LEU A 220 6.51 -12.60 -11.77
C LEU A 220 6.31 -11.28 -12.51
N SER A 221 6.12 -10.20 -11.77
CA SER A 221 6.03 -8.85 -12.32
C SER A 221 7.36 -8.08 -12.22
N GLY A 222 8.40 -8.70 -11.64
CA GLY A 222 9.62 -7.98 -11.25
C GLY A 222 9.45 -7.07 -10.03
N GLY A 223 8.24 -6.98 -9.46
CA GLY A 223 7.95 -6.20 -8.25
C GLY A 223 8.32 -6.94 -6.96
N VAL A 224 8.40 -6.18 -5.87
CA VAL A 224 8.77 -6.71 -4.53
C VAL A 224 7.83 -7.84 -4.10
N ASP A 225 6.52 -7.68 -4.27
CA ASP A 225 5.51 -8.60 -3.74
C ASP A 225 5.59 -9.96 -4.42
N SER A 226 5.59 -9.99 -5.75
CA SER A 226 5.74 -11.25 -6.50
C SER A 226 7.08 -11.94 -6.21
N SER A 227 8.15 -11.16 -6.00
CA SER A 227 9.47 -11.71 -5.64
C SER A 227 9.48 -12.34 -4.25
N VAL A 228 8.90 -11.67 -3.26
CA VAL A 228 8.80 -12.21 -1.88
C VAL A 228 7.90 -13.45 -1.85
N ALA A 229 6.78 -13.43 -2.57
CA ALA A 229 5.92 -14.61 -2.73
C ALA A 229 6.66 -15.80 -3.34
N ALA A 230 7.47 -15.56 -4.39
CA ALA A 230 8.27 -16.59 -5.05
C ALA A 230 9.29 -17.23 -4.07
N VAL A 231 10.00 -16.40 -3.30
CA VAL A 231 11.01 -16.90 -2.34
C VAL A 231 10.37 -17.67 -1.20
N LEU A 232 9.22 -17.21 -0.66
CA LEU A 232 8.45 -17.96 0.35
C LEU A 232 7.99 -19.32 -0.16
N LEU A 233 7.40 -19.35 -1.35
CA LEU A 233 6.95 -20.58 -2.00
C LEU A 233 8.11 -21.52 -2.31
N ASN A 234 9.22 -21.00 -2.84
CA ASN A 234 10.41 -21.80 -3.09
C ASN A 234 10.96 -22.44 -1.81
N ARG A 235 10.92 -21.70 -0.68
CA ARG A 235 11.31 -22.25 0.63
C ARG A 235 10.36 -23.33 1.13
N ALA A 236 9.08 -23.25 0.76
CA ALA A 236 8.07 -24.24 1.14
C ALA A 236 8.09 -25.50 0.28
N ILE A 237 8.08 -25.36 -1.05
CA ILE A 237 7.85 -26.47 -2.01
C ILE A 237 9.00 -26.67 -3.01
N GLY A 238 10.05 -25.85 -2.96
CA GLY A 238 11.26 -26.01 -3.77
C GLY A 238 10.96 -26.09 -5.28
N LYS A 239 11.40 -27.20 -5.91
CA LYS A 239 11.30 -27.42 -7.36
C LYS A 239 9.86 -27.55 -7.91
N ASN A 240 8.86 -27.68 -7.04
CA ASN A 240 7.47 -27.73 -7.44
C ASN A 240 6.91 -26.34 -7.80
N LEU A 241 7.66 -25.27 -7.50
CA LEU A 241 7.37 -23.92 -7.96
C LEU A 241 8.01 -23.67 -9.32
N THR A 242 7.23 -23.20 -10.28
CA THR A 242 7.70 -22.62 -11.54
C THR A 242 7.22 -21.19 -11.65
N CYS A 243 8.12 -20.26 -11.81
CA CYS A 243 7.82 -18.85 -12.00
C CYS A 243 7.90 -18.50 -13.50
N ILE A 244 7.01 -17.63 -13.96
CA ILE A 244 6.97 -17.14 -15.34
C ILE A 244 7.16 -15.63 -15.31
N PHE A 245 8.19 -15.13 -16.00
CA PHE A 245 8.49 -13.70 -16.14
C PHE A 245 8.40 -13.28 -17.59
N VAL A 246 7.47 -12.38 -17.91
CA VAL A 246 7.17 -11.96 -19.28
C VAL A 246 7.79 -10.60 -19.56
N ASP A 247 8.59 -10.51 -20.63
CA ASP A 247 8.99 -9.24 -21.23
C ASP A 247 7.98 -8.82 -22.28
N HIS A 248 7.21 -7.79 -21.98
CA HIS A 248 6.26 -7.18 -22.91
C HIS A 248 6.90 -6.07 -23.76
N GLY A 249 8.23 -5.92 -23.72
CA GLY A 249 8.98 -4.91 -24.49
C GLY A 249 9.00 -3.51 -23.87
N MET A 250 8.22 -3.24 -22.81
CA MET A 250 8.12 -1.94 -22.16
C MET A 250 8.66 -1.96 -20.71
N LEU A 251 9.52 -2.91 -20.40
CA LEU A 251 10.32 -2.92 -19.18
C LEU A 251 11.41 -1.85 -19.23
N ARG A 252 12.00 -1.51 -18.06
CA ARG A 252 13.17 -0.63 -18.02
C ARG A 252 14.36 -1.24 -18.76
N LYS A 253 15.33 -0.42 -19.11
CA LYS A 253 16.55 -0.85 -19.79
C LYS A 253 17.24 -1.99 -19.02
N ASN A 254 17.53 -3.08 -19.72
CA ASN A 254 18.16 -4.30 -19.21
C ASN A 254 17.39 -5.01 -18.06
N GLU A 255 16.18 -4.57 -17.74
CA GLU A 255 15.43 -5.08 -16.60
C GLU A 255 15.15 -6.58 -16.73
N PHE A 256 14.72 -7.05 -17.90
CA PHE A 256 14.45 -8.46 -18.13
C PHE A 256 15.65 -9.35 -17.78
N LYS A 257 16.83 -8.99 -18.27
CA LYS A 257 18.06 -9.74 -18.00
C LYS A 257 18.50 -9.67 -16.55
N ASN A 258 18.44 -8.47 -15.95
CA ASN A 258 18.86 -8.25 -14.57
C ASN A 258 17.96 -9.01 -13.59
N VAL A 259 16.64 -8.95 -13.80
CA VAL A 259 15.65 -9.62 -12.94
C VAL A 259 15.78 -11.15 -13.05
N LEU A 260 15.97 -11.71 -14.24
CA LEU A 260 16.23 -13.15 -14.41
C LEU A 260 17.50 -13.59 -13.69
N HIS A 261 18.57 -12.82 -13.79
CA HIS A 261 19.81 -13.11 -13.08
C HIS A 261 19.63 -13.06 -11.54
N ASP A 262 18.94 -12.03 -11.03
CA ASP A 262 18.65 -11.92 -9.60
C ASP A 262 17.85 -13.13 -9.08
N TYR A 263 16.86 -13.57 -9.85
CA TYR A 263 16.04 -14.73 -9.48
C TYR A 263 16.81 -16.06 -9.56
N GLU A 264 17.71 -16.21 -10.52
CA GLU A 264 18.62 -17.35 -10.60
C GLU A 264 19.53 -17.40 -9.36
N CYS A 265 20.08 -16.26 -8.94
CA CYS A 265 20.87 -16.15 -7.70
C CYS A 265 20.07 -16.52 -6.44
N LEU A 266 18.75 -16.32 -6.43
CA LEU A 266 17.84 -16.73 -5.36
C LEU A 266 17.44 -18.21 -5.45
N GLY A 267 17.92 -18.95 -6.44
CA GLY A 267 17.62 -20.37 -6.65
C GLY A 267 16.19 -20.65 -7.12
N LEU A 268 15.53 -19.67 -7.75
CA LEU A 268 14.18 -19.81 -8.28
C LEU A 268 14.21 -20.48 -9.66
N ASN A 269 13.24 -21.34 -9.92
CA ASN A 269 13.00 -21.90 -11.25
C ASN A 269 12.14 -20.92 -12.06
N VAL A 270 12.76 -20.12 -12.96
CA VAL A 270 12.09 -19.05 -13.71
C VAL A 270 12.16 -19.30 -15.21
N ILE A 271 11.00 -19.26 -15.85
CA ILE A 271 10.85 -19.23 -17.31
C ILE A 271 10.74 -17.77 -17.73
N GLY A 272 11.76 -17.23 -18.41
CA GLY A 272 11.72 -15.91 -19.01
C GLY A 272 11.14 -15.99 -20.42
N VAL A 273 10.12 -15.20 -20.72
CA VAL A 273 9.43 -15.18 -22.00
C VAL A 273 9.54 -13.81 -22.65
N ASP A 274 10.24 -13.70 -23.76
CA ASP A 274 10.24 -12.48 -24.58
C ASP A 274 9.01 -12.50 -25.50
N ALA A 275 8.00 -11.71 -25.15
CA ALA A 275 6.78 -11.51 -25.94
C ALA A 275 6.71 -10.11 -26.56
N SER A 276 7.80 -9.35 -26.55
CA SER A 276 7.85 -7.95 -26.96
C SER A 276 7.25 -7.70 -28.36
N ALA A 277 7.54 -8.57 -29.31
CA ALA A 277 7.02 -8.46 -30.68
C ALA A 277 5.48 -8.53 -30.74
N LYS A 278 4.85 -9.41 -29.94
CA LYS A 278 3.40 -9.54 -29.82
C LYS A 278 2.80 -8.24 -29.29
N PHE A 279 3.31 -7.75 -28.17
CA PHE A 279 2.77 -6.54 -27.54
C PHE A 279 2.93 -5.30 -28.42
N PHE A 280 4.06 -5.11 -29.10
CA PHE A 280 4.22 -4.00 -30.03
C PHE A 280 3.26 -4.09 -31.22
N ALA A 281 2.96 -5.28 -31.72
CA ALA A 281 1.99 -5.45 -32.80
C ALA A 281 0.56 -5.11 -32.33
N GLU A 282 0.15 -5.52 -31.14
CA GLU A 282 -1.18 -5.25 -30.58
C GLU A 282 -1.37 -3.79 -30.16
N LEU A 283 -0.30 -3.09 -29.78
CA LEU A 283 -0.31 -1.68 -29.37
C LEU A 283 -0.12 -0.70 -30.52
N ALA A 284 0.10 -1.19 -31.75
CA ALA A 284 0.36 -0.33 -32.91
C ALA A 284 -0.81 0.64 -33.16
N GLY A 285 -0.54 1.95 -33.09
CA GLY A 285 -1.53 3.01 -33.29
C GLY A 285 -2.49 3.26 -32.11
N VAL A 286 -2.35 2.55 -30.99
CA VAL A 286 -3.17 2.74 -29.78
C VAL A 286 -2.62 3.93 -28.99
N THR A 287 -3.49 4.93 -28.73
CA THR A 287 -3.12 6.19 -28.04
C THR A 287 -3.84 6.35 -26.71
N GLU A 288 -5.02 5.74 -26.54
CA GLU A 288 -5.83 5.89 -25.34
C GLU A 288 -5.26 5.08 -24.15
N PRO A 289 -5.01 5.71 -22.99
CA PRO A 289 -4.36 5.08 -21.85
C PRO A 289 -5.04 3.81 -21.35
N GLU A 290 -6.38 3.82 -21.22
CA GLU A 290 -7.13 2.66 -20.76
C GLU A 290 -7.13 1.50 -21.77
N GLU A 291 -7.08 1.81 -23.07
CA GLU A 291 -6.96 0.81 -24.11
C GLU A 291 -5.59 0.14 -24.07
N LYS A 292 -4.51 0.94 -23.93
CA LYS A 292 -3.15 0.41 -23.70
C LYS A 292 -3.12 -0.57 -22.52
N ARG A 293 -3.69 -0.18 -21.37
CA ARG A 293 -3.73 -1.00 -20.16
C ARG A 293 -4.47 -2.31 -20.39
N LYS A 294 -5.62 -2.27 -21.07
CA LYS A 294 -6.43 -3.47 -21.38
C LYS A 294 -5.69 -4.42 -22.32
N ILE A 295 -5.06 -3.92 -23.37
CA ILE A 295 -4.28 -4.74 -24.30
C ILE A 295 -3.11 -5.41 -23.59
N ILE A 296 -2.35 -4.64 -22.81
CA ILE A 296 -1.20 -5.18 -22.08
C ILE A 296 -1.64 -6.22 -21.05
N GLY A 297 -2.69 -5.91 -20.27
CA GLY A 297 -3.22 -6.85 -19.29
C GLY A 297 -3.72 -8.15 -19.93
N LYS A 298 -4.46 -8.06 -21.03
CA LYS A 298 -4.94 -9.22 -21.79
C LYS A 298 -3.79 -10.03 -22.36
N GLY A 299 -2.85 -9.37 -23.04
CA GLY A 299 -1.69 -10.03 -23.65
C GLY A 299 -0.82 -10.74 -22.60
N PHE A 300 -0.66 -10.14 -21.40
CA PHE A 300 0.06 -10.76 -20.29
C PHE A 300 -0.63 -12.06 -19.83
N ILE A 301 -1.96 -12.04 -19.69
CA ILE A 301 -2.75 -13.21 -19.32
C ILE A 301 -2.60 -14.32 -20.37
N GLU A 302 -2.67 -14.00 -21.66
CA GLU A 302 -2.54 -14.97 -22.76
C GLU A 302 -1.17 -15.62 -22.78
N VAL A 303 -0.09 -14.84 -22.70
CA VAL A 303 1.29 -15.37 -22.66
C VAL A 303 1.53 -16.23 -21.43
N PHE A 304 1.03 -15.79 -20.27
CA PHE A 304 1.13 -16.57 -19.03
C PHE A 304 0.39 -17.90 -19.15
N ASP A 305 -0.83 -17.89 -19.67
CA ASP A 305 -1.66 -19.08 -19.87
C ASP A 305 -1.00 -20.09 -20.82
N GLU A 306 -0.47 -19.61 -21.97
CA GLU A 306 0.27 -20.42 -22.93
C GLU A 306 1.49 -21.12 -22.29
N GLU A 307 2.26 -20.40 -21.47
CA GLU A 307 3.44 -20.98 -20.80
C GLU A 307 3.06 -21.92 -19.66
N ALA A 308 2.05 -21.58 -18.89
CA ALA A 308 1.58 -22.44 -17.80
C ALA A 308 1.02 -23.77 -18.30
N HIS A 309 0.37 -23.80 -19.47
CA HIS A 309 -0.11 -25.04 -20.09
C HIS A 309 1.00 -25.99 -20.55
N LYS A 310 2.22 -25.49 -20.77
CA LYS A 310 3.39 -26.34 -21.11
C LYS A 310 3.91 -27.11 -19.89
N ILE A 311 3.53 -26.69 -18.68
CA ILE A 311 3.94 -27.31 -17.42
C ILE A 311 2.90 -28.37 -17.04
N LYS A 312 3.30 -29.64 -17.07
CA LYS A 312 2.40 -30.76 -16.75
C LYS A 312 2.00 -30.76 -15.27
N ASP A 313 0.74 -31.10 -15.01
CA ASP A 313 0.19 -31.36 -13.68
C ASP A 313 0.25 -30.16 -12.71
N VAL A 314 0.11 -28.93 -13.22
CA VAL A 314 -0.05 -27.73 -12.40
C VAL A 314 -1.44 -27.74 -11.78
N LYS A 315 -1.53 -27.50 -10.47
CA LYS A 315 -2.80 -27.45 -9.74
C LYS A 315 -3.07 -26.11 -9.10
N TRP A 316 -2.04 -25.29 -8.92
CA TRP A 316 -2.13 -24.04 -8.19
C TRP A 316 -1.56 -22.86 -8.98
N LEU A 317 -2.27 -21.74 -8.93
CA LEU A 317 -1.80 -20.42 -9.33
C LEU A 317 -1.46 -19.62 -8.07
N ALA A 318 -0.21 -19.19 -7.94
CA ALA A 318 0.18 -18.30 -6.87
C ALA A 318 0.14 -16.84 -7.32
N GLN A 319 -0.25 -15.95 -6.41
CA GLN A 319 -0.30 -14.50 -6.63
C GLN A 319 0.34 -13.75 -5.46
N GLY A 320 0.98 -12.62 -5.77
CA GLY A 320 1.58 -11.71 -4.79
C GLY A 320 0.58 -10.71 -4.21
N THR A 321 -0.69 -11.08 -4.06
CA THR A 321 -1.74 -10.25 -3.45
C THR A 321 -1.35 -9.90 -2.02
N ILE A 322 -1.48 -8.63 -1.65
CA ILE A 322 -1.19 -8.12 -0.31
C ILE A 322 -2.47 -7.67 0.40
N TYR A 323 -2.38 -7.41 1.70
CA TYR A 323 -3.55 -7.14 2.54
C TYR A 323 -4.40 -5.93 2.07
N PRO A 324 -3.82 -4.79 1.64
CA PRO A 324 -4.61 -3.71 1.06
C PRO A 324 -5.45 -4.12 -0.15
N ASP A 325 -4.93 -4.98 -1.03
CA ASP A 325 -5.67 -5.46 -2.20
C ASP A 325 -6.90 -6.30 -1.79
N CYS A 326 -6.75 -7.10 -0.71
CA CYS A 326 -7.86 -7.88 -0.15
C CYS A 326 -8.96 -6.99 0.45
N ILE A 327 -8.57 -5.92 1.17
CA ILE A 327 -9.52 -4.99 1.81
C ILE A 327 -10.27 -4.19 0.73
N GLU A 328 -9.57 -3.69 -0.27
CA GLU A 328 -10.18 -2.94 -1.39
C GLU A 328 -11.19 -3.78 -2.16
N SER A 329 -10.95 -5.08 -2.29
CA SER A 329 -11.90 -6.01 -2.92
C SER A 329 -13.14 -6.30 -2.06
N LEU A 330 -13.04 -6.13 -0.73
CA LEU A 330 -14.14 -6.29 0.23
C LEU A 330 -14.88 -4.98 0.53
N SER A 331 -14.61 -3.92 -0.23
CA SER A 331 -15.16 -2.58 -0.02
C SER A 331 -16.67 -2.60 0.28
N ILE A 332 -17.03 -2.02 1.43
CA ILE A 332 -18.40 -1.94 1.95
C ILE A 332 -19.30 -1.09 1.03
N THR A 333 -18.70 -0.19 0.23
CA THR A 333 -19.42 0.73 -0.66
C THR A 333 -19.70 0.15 -2.04
N GLY A 334 -19.26 -1.09 -2.34
CA GLY A 334 -19.54 -1.78 -3.61
C GLY A 334 -18.82 -1.19 -4.83
N THR A 335 -18.05 -0.12 -4.68
CA THR A 335 -17.19 0.42 -5.74
C THR A 335 -15.86 -0.32 -5.74
N VAL A 336 -15.69 -1.26 -6.65
CA VAL A 336 -14.40 -1.88 -6.93
C VAL A 336 -13.49 -0.81 -7.54
N ILE A 337 -12.60 -0.24 -6.73
CA ILE A 337 -11.73 0.87 -7.16
C ILE A 337 -10.53 0.38 -7.98
N LYS A 338 -10.16 -0.89 -7.88
CA LYS A 338 -9.04 -1.48 -8.64
C LYS A 338 -9.37 -2.83 -9.24
N SER A 339 -9.64 -2.85 -10.53
CA SER A 339 -9.72 -4.08 -11.34
C SER A 339 -8.33 -4.58 -11.82
N HIS A 340 -7.23 -3.90 -11.47
CA HIS A 340 -5.93 -4.02 -12.14
C HIS A 340 -4.98 -5.06 -11.54
N HIS A 341 -5.24 -5.55 -10.32
CA HIS A 341 -4.40 -6.57 -9.67
C HIS A 341 -4.97 -7.99 -9.79
N ASN A 342 -6.20 -8.13 -10.26
CA ASN A 342 -6.82 -9.43 -10.44
C ASN A 342 -6.56 -9.95 -11.85
N VAL A 343 -5.69 -10.92 -11.96
CA VAL A 343 -5.70 -11.90 -13.04
C VAL A 343 -6.98 -12.76 -12.88
N GLY A 344 -8.08 -12.10 -12.54
CA GLY A 344 -9.32 -12.68 -12.01
C GLY A 344 -10.09 -13.62 -12.96
N GLY A 345 -9.63 -13.75 -14.19
CA GLY A 345 -10.17 -14.75 -15.13
C GLY A 345 -9.26 -15.97 -15.32
N LEU A 346 -8.00 -15.95 -14.87
CA LEU A 346 -7.05 -17.06 -15.05
C LEU A 346 -7.41 -18.32 -14.24
N PRO A 347 -7.74 -18.23 -12.93
CA PRO A 347 -8.07 -19.42 -12.15
C PRO A 347 -9.27 -20.19 -12.71
N GLU A 348 -10.28 -19.45 -13.17
CA GLU A 348 -11.50 -20.06 -13.75
C GLU A 348 -11.24 -20.73 -15.10
N LYS A 349 -10.46 -20.09 -15.99
CA LYS A 349 -10.08 -20.66 -17.29
C LYS A 349 -9.19 -21.89 -17.16
N MET A 350 -8.25 -21.88 -16.20
CA MET A 350 -7.26 -22.93 -16.04
C MET A 350 -7.68 -24.02 -15.05
N HIS A 351 -8.81 -23.86 -14.36
CA HIS A 351 -9.24 -24.73 -13.25
C HIS A 351 -8.19 -24.88 -12.13
N LEU A 352 -7.35 -23.85 -11.92
CA LEU A 352 -6.32 -23.83 -10.88
C LEU A 352 -6.86 -23.30 -9.56
N LYS A 353 -6.36 -23.87 -8.47
CA LYS A 353 -6.60 -23.32 -7.13
C LYS A 353 -5.71 -22.10 -6.90
N LEU A 354 -6.21 -21.11 -6.16
CA LEU A 354 -5.46 -19.90 -5.85
C LEU A 354 -4.65 -20.06 -4.56
N CYS A 355 -3.40 -19.56 -4.59
CA CYS A 355 -2.50 -19.47 -3.44
C CYS A 355 -1.97 -18.05 -3.30
N GLU A 356 -2.21 -17.40 -2.16
CA GLU A 356 -1.86 -16.00 -1.91
C GLU A 356 -1.05 -15.88 -0.60
N PRO A 357 0.26 -16.15 -0.63
CA PRO A 357 1.08 -16.24 0.59
C PRO A 357 1.25 -14.93 1.33
N LEU A 358 1.00 -13.77 0.69
CA LEU A 358 1.20 -12.44 1.26
C LEU A 358 -0.09 -11.72 1.64
N ARG A 359 -1.25 -12.36 1.49
CA ARG A 359 -2.57 -11.73 1.66
C ARG A 359 -2.82 -11.08 3.03
N LEU A 360 -2.03 -11.41 4.02
CA LEU A 360 -2.13 -10.88 5.39
C LEU A 360 -1.14 -9.73 5.66
N LEU A 361 -0.27 -9.37 4.72
CA LEU A 361 0.80 -8.41 4.92
C LEU A 361 0.51 -7.05 4.28
N PHE A 362 0.85 -5.98 5.00
CA PHE A 362 1.03 -4.67 4.41
C PHE A 362 2.33 -4.58 3.62
N LYS A 363 2.45 -3.58 2.75
CA LYS A 363 3.62 -3.41 1.85
C LYS A 363 4.96 -3.30 2.59
N ASP A 364 4.99 -2.61 3.71
CA ASP A 364 6.19 -2.49 4.55
C ASP A 364 6.54 -3.81 5.26
N GLU A 365 5.52 -4.60 5.64
CA GLU A 365 5.71 -5.95 6.18
C GLU A 365 6.28 -6.90 5.13
N VAL A 366 5.79 -6.83 3.88
CA VAL A 366 6.35 -7.59 2.76
C VAL A 366 7.85 -7.32 2.60
N ARG A 367 8.27 -6.06 2.67
CA ARG A 367 9.69 -5.68 2.62
C ARG A 367 10.49 -6.25 3.81
N ARG A 368 9.90 -6.22 5.02
CA ARG A 368 10.54 -6.83 6.21
C ARG A 368 10.68 -8.34 6.07
N VAL A 369 9.67 -9.01 5.53
CA VAL A 369 9.71 -10.45 5.22
C VAL A 369 10.77 -10.74 4.16
N GLY A 370 10.87 -9.94 3.09
CA GLY A 370 11.91 -10.07 2.08
C GLY A 370 13.33 -10.00 2.68
N ARG A 371 13.58 -9.06 3.60
CA ARG A 371 14.85 -9.00 4.36
C ARG A 371 15.08 -10.22 5.22
N GLY A 372 14.05 -10.68 5.93
CA GLY A 372 14.10 -11.91 6.74
C GLY A 372 14.35 -13.19 5.93
N LEU A 373 13.99 -13.19 4.65
CA LEU A 373 14.29 -14.26 3.69
C LEU A 373 15.71 -14.17 3.10
N GLY A 374 16.47 -13.09 3.39
CA GLY A 374 17.81 -12.85 2.87
C GLY A 374 17.83 -12.33 1.43
N MET A 375 16.75 -11.73 0.96
CA MET A 375 16.71 -11.16 -0.39
C MET A 375 17.62 -9.92 -0.50
N PRO A 376 18.26 -9.70 -1.67
CA PRO A 376 19.08 -8.53 -1.91
C PRO A 376 18.31 -7.22 -1.73
N GLU A 377 18.94 -6.22 -1.08
CA GLU A 377 18.29 -4.95 -0.74
C GLU A 377 17.79 -4.18 -1.99
N HIS A 378 18.49 -4.27 -3.12
CA HIS A 378 18.07 -3.62 -4.36
C HIS A 378 16.74 -4.16 -4.94
N LEU A 379 16.37 -5.42 -4.63
CA LEU A 379 15.05 -5.96 -4.97
C LEU A 379 13.96 -5.48 -4.00
N ILE A 380 14.32 -5.34 -2.73
CA ILE A 380 13.38 -4.97 -1.65
C ILE A 380 13.05 -3.47 -1.68
N THR A 381 14.05 -2.62 -1.97
CA THR A 381 13.91 -1.15 -1.98
C THR A 381 13.54 -0.59 -3.35
N ARG A 382 13.20 -1.45 -4.28
CA ARG A 382 12.80 -1.04 -5.62
C ARG A 382 11.58 -0.12 -5.58
N HIS A 383 11.66 0.97 -6.35
CA HIS A 383 10.52 1.86 -6.54
C HIS A 383 9.33 1.10 -7.16
N PRO A 384 8.10 1.45 -6.82
CA PRO A 384 6.93 0.94 -7.53
C PRO A 384 7.09 1.20 -9.04
N PHE A 385 6.71 0.20 -9.84
CA PHE A 385 6.70 0.31 -11.28
C PHE A 385 5.37 -0.23 -11.79
N PRO A 386 4.68 0.50 -12.68
CA PRO A 386 3.35 0.11 -13.11
C PRO A 386 3.36 -1.18 -13.92
N GLY A 387 2.29 -1.99 -13.83
CA GLY A 387 2.18 -3.24 -14.60
C GLY A 387 2.35 -3.06 -16.11
N PRO A 388 1.77 -2.01 -16.75
CA PRO A 388 2.01 -1.72 -18.15
C PRO A 388 3.44 -1.23 -18.49
N GLY A 389 4.30 -1.09 -17.50
CA GLY A 389 5.68 -0.65 -17.68
C GLY A 389 5.78 0.78 -18.21
N LEU A 390 6.72 1.00 -19.13
CA LEU A 390 6.93 2.30 -19.76
C LEU A 390 5.80 2.73 -20.72
N ALA A 391 4.84 1.84 -21.02
CA ALA A 391 3.74 2.16 -21.92
C ALA A 391 2.90 3.36 -21.41
N VAL A 392 2.69 3.47 -20.09
CA VAL A 392 1.94 4.59 -19.47
C VAL A 392 2.79 5.84 -19.24
N ARG A 393 4.03 5.81 -19.74
CA ARG A 393 4.98 6.94 -19.74
C ARG A 393 5.34 7.42 -21.14
N ILE A 394 4.70 6.86 -22.16
CA ILE A 394 4.79 7.32 -23.57
C ILE A 394 3.43 7.90 -23.93
N LEU A 395 3.33 9.24 -23.97
CA LEU A 395 2.08 9.89 -24.36
C LEU A 395 1.86 9.71 -25.88
N GLY A 396 0.72 9.13 -26.23
CA GLY A 396 0.36 8.77 -27.60
C GLY A 396 0.70 7.31 -27.94
N ASP A 397 0.93 7.01 -29.21
CA ASP A 397 1.23 5.67 -29.72
C ASP A 397 2.60 5.14 -29.26
N ILE A 398 2.71 3.83 -29.10
CA ILE A 398 3.90 3.15 -28.62
C ILE A 398 4.64 2.54 -29.81
N THR A 399 5.94 2.85 -29.94
CA THR A 399 6.83 2.23 -30.93
C THR A 399 8.12 1.75 -30.28
N PRO A 400 8.80 0.75 -30.83
CA PRO A 400 10.10 0.30 -30.31
C PRO A 400 11.13 1.44 -30.19
N GLU A 401 11.13 2.39 -31.13
CA GLU A 401 12.01 3.57 -31.10
C GLU A 401 11.71 4.46 -29.89
N LYS A 402 10.44 4.79 -29.62
CA LYS A 402 10.04 5.61 -28.48
C LYS A 402 10.35 4.94 -27.16
N VAL A 403 10.15 3.62 -27.08
CA VAL A 403 10.52 2.84 -25.90
C VAL A 403 12.03 2.89 -25.67
N ALA A 404 12.85 2.72 -26.71
CA ALA A 404 14.31 2.78 -26.59
C ALA A 404 14.80 4.18 -26.14
N ILE A 405 14.20 5.26 -26.64
CA ILE A 405 14.47 6.63 -26.20
C ILE A 405 14.15 6.77 -24.71
N LEU A 406 12.96 6.34 -24.30
CA LEU A 406 12.51 6.46 -22.91
C LEU A 406 13.34 5.59 -21.97
N GLN A 407 13.68 4.35 -22.36
CA GLN A 407 14.56 3.46 -21.59
C GLN A 407 15.92 4.10 -21.31
N ASN A 408 16.53 4.73 -22.32
CA ASN A 408 17.83 5.38 -22.16
C ASN A 408 17.75 6.62 -21.26
N ALA A 409 16.71 7.44 -21.39
CA ALA A 409 16.50 8.62 -20.55
C ALA A 409 16.19 8.23 -19.08
N ASP A 410 15.32 7.24 -18.88
CA ASP A 410 14.95 6.71 -17.57
C ASP A 410 16.15 6.09 -16.84
N ASP A 411 17.00 5.34 -17.57
CA ASP A 411 18.23 4.75 -17.02
C ASP A 411 19.20 5.83 -16.50
N ILE A 412 19.41 6.91 -17.25
CA ILE A 412 20.25 8.05 -16.83
C ILE A 412 19.67 8.71 -15.57
N PHE A 413 18.36 8.92 -15.52
CA PHE A 413 17.71 9.56 -14.37
C PHE A 413 17.76 8.69 -13.12
N ILE A 414 17.39 7.42 -13.24
CA ILE A 414 17.37 6.48 -12.10
C ILE A 414 18.79 6.21 -11.58
N GLN A 415 19.76 6.02 -12.48
CA GLN A 415 21.16 5.85 -12.07
C GLN A 415 21.71 7.12 -11.42
N GLY A 416 21.37 8.29 -11.95
CA GLY A 416 21.72 9.56 -11.35
C GLY A 416 21.20 9.70 -9.91
N LEU A 417 19.93 9.30 -9.66
CA LEU A 417 19.36 9.30 -8.31
C LEU A 417 20.12 8.34 -7.35
N ARG A 418 20.57 7.19 -7.83
CA ARG A 418 21.34 6.23 -7.03
C ARG A 418 22.74 6.71 -6.68
N ASP A 419 23.37 7.39 -7.63
CA ASP A 419 24.76 7.85 -7.49
C ASP A 419 24.87 9.15 -6.67
N TRP A 420 23.79 9.97 -6.64
CA TRP A 420 23.79 11.22 -5.90
C TRP A 420 23.59 11.00 -4.41
N LYS A 421 24.67 11.22 -3.64
CA LYS A 421 24.65 11.05 -2.19
C LYS A 421 24.19 12.31 -1.49
N VAL A 422 23.41 12.11 -0.43
CA VAL A 422 22.89 13.16 0.46
C VAL A 422 23.08 12.75 1.90
N LYS A 423 23.25 13.73 2.78
CA LYS A 423 23.36 13.50 4.22
C LYS A 423 21.98 13.61 4.87
N GLU A 424 21.64 12.64 5.69
CA GLU A 424 20.46 12.65 6.53
C GLU A 424 20.68 13.50 7.79
N ALA A 425 19.59 13.82 8.51
CA ALA A 425 19.65 14.62 9.73
C ALA A 425 20.47 13.98 10.86
N ASP A 426 20.60 12.66 10.87
CA ASP A 426 21.40 11.89 11.84
C ASP A 426 22.88 11.80 11.44
N GLY A 427 23.27 12.41 10.31
CA GLY A 427 24.62 12.39 9.76
C GLY A 427 24.96 11.16 8.91
N SER A 428 24.04 10.20 8.76
CA SER A 428 24.19 9.08 7.84
C SER A 428 24.14 9.54 6.38
N GLU A 429 24.69 8.73 5.48
CA GLU A 429 24.70 9.03 4.06
C GLU A 429 23.72 8.08 3.33
N THR A 430 22.84 8.66 2.51
CA THR A 430 21.91 7.93 1.66
C THR A 430 21.99 8.45 0.21
N SER A 431 21.19 7.89 -0.70
CA SER A 431 21.08 8.44 -2.06
C SER A 431 19.71 9.09 -2.28
N LEU A 432 19.61 9.99 -3.26
CA LEU A 432 18.33 10.57 -3.66
C LEU A 432 17.31 9.47 -4.04
N TYR A 433 17.76 8.32 -4.56
CA TYR A 433 16.89 7.19 -4.88
C TYR A 433 16.10 6.70 -3.66
N HIS A 434 16.70 6.67 -2.49
CA HIS A 434 16.02 6.22 -1.26
C HIS A 434 15.14 7.30 -0.62
N GLN A 435 15.36 8.57 -0.96
CA GLN A 435 14.53 9.68 -0.47
C GLN A 435 13.23 9.86 -1.26
N VAL A 436 13.14 9.32 -2.48
CA VAL A 436 11.94 9.40 -3.31
C VAL A 436 11.18 8.07 -3.28
N TRP A 437 9.86 8.15 -3.29
CA TRP A 437 8.97 6.98 -3.29
C TRP A 437 8.91 6.32 -4.67
N GLN A 438 8.82 7.15 -5.74
CA GLN A 438 8.83 6.71 -7.12
C GLN A 438 9.45 7.79 -8.00
N ALA A 439 10.22 7.36 -9.01
CA ALA A 439 10.77 8.23 -10.03
C ALA A 439 10.70 7.58 -11.40
N GLY A 440 10.63 8.40 -12.43
CA GLY A 440 10.65 7.97 -13.83
C GLY A 440 10.69 9.13 -14.80
N VAL A 441 10.82 8.80 -16.07
CA VAL A 441 10.79 9.73 -17.18
C VAL A 441 9.55 9.50 -18.01
N ILE A 442 8.94 10.57 -18.49
CA ILE A 442 7.78 10.55 -19.38
C ILE A 442 8.20 11.10 -20.75
N LEU A 443 7.90 10.38 -21.82
CA LEU A 443 8.10 10.83 -23.18
C LEU A 443 6.86 11.59 -23.66
N LEU A 444 7.02 12.90 -23.90
CA LEU A 444 5.93 13.75 -24.33
C LEU A 444 5.68 13.59 -25.84
N SER A 445 4.43 13.77 -26.25
CA SER A 445 4.03 13.70 -27.66
C SER A 445 4.51 14.91 -28.50
N VAL A 446 4.99 15.96 -27.83
CA VAL A 446 5.42 17.20 -28.49
C VAL A 446 6.89 17.16 -28.93
N GLN A 447 7.17 17.77 -30.06
CA GLN A 447 8.52 18.08 -30.51
C GLN A 447 8.84 19.54 -30.25
N SER A 448 10.05 19.84 -29.86
CA SER A 448 10.53 21.19 -29.62
C SER A 448 11.67 21.57 -30.54
N VAL A 449 11.76 22.86 -30.83
CA VAL A 449 12.90 23.42 -31.56
C VAL A 449 14.11 23.42 -30.62
N GLY A 450 15.22 22.89 -31.10
CA GLY A 450 16.53 22.95 -30.45
C GLY A 450 17.58 23.49 -31.42
N VAL A 451 18.73 23.84 -30.87
CA VAL A 451 19.94 24.16 -31.64
C VAL A 451 21.05 23.24 -31.14
N MET A 452 21.53 22.37 -32.00
CA MET A 452 22.63 21.45 -31.71
C MET A 452 23.74 21.69 -32.74
N GLY A 453 24.88 22.18 -32.26
CA GLY A 453 25.86 22.77 -33.13
C GLY A 453 25.30 24.03 -33.78
N ASP A 454 25.50 24.19 -35.10
CA ASP A 454 24.98 25.34 -35.85
C ASP A 454 23.66 25.03 -36.59
N GLU A 455 23.03 23.88 -36.31
CA GLU A 455 21.80 23.45 -36.97
C GLU A 455 20.56 23.45 -36.04
N ARG A 456 19.41 23.80 -36.63
CA ARG A 456 18.11 23.64 -35.92
C ARG A 456 17.70 22.17 -35.90
N THR A 457 17.32 21.69 -34.72
CA THR A 457 16.76 20.35 -34.54
C THR A 457 15.30 20.41 -34.10
N TYR A 458 14.52 19.38 -34.47
CA TYR A 458 13.16 19.16 -34.04
C TYR A 458 13.11 17.78 -33.38
N GLU A 459 13.25 17.76 -32.06
CA GLU A 459 13.29 16.52 -31.31
C GLU A 459 12.27 16.57 -30.16
N ARG A 460 12.12 15.43 -29.47
CA ARG A 460 11.10 15.26 -28.44
C ARG A 460 11.48 15.98 -27.16
N ALA A 461 10.45 16.38 -26.41
CA ALA A 461 10.58 16.79 -25.03
C ALA A 461 10.27 15.61 -24.10
N ILE A 462 10.90 15.59 -22.96
CA ILE A 462 10.62 14.65 -21.87
C ILE A 462 10.33 15.40 -20.57
N ALA A 463 9.59 14.73 -19.66
CA ALA A 463 9.40 15.20 -18.30
C ALA A 463 10.03 14.20 -17.32
N LEU A 464 10.85 14.72 -16.40
CA LEU A 464 11.28 13.99 -15.23
C LEU A 464 10.17 14.08 -14.18
N ARG A 465 9.87 12.98 -13.52
CA ARG A 465 8.92 12.93 -12.41
C ARG A 465 9.54 12.17 -11.26
N ALA A 466 9.56 12.79 -10.07
CA ALA A 466 9.90 12.13 -8.82
C ALA A 466 8.94 12.60 -7.74
N VAL A 467 8.43 11.68 -6.94
CA VAL A 467 7.44 11.97 -5.91
C VAL A 467 7.83 11.35 -4.57
N THR A 468 7.43 12.02 -3.51
CA THR A 468 7.43 11.50 -2.14
C THR A 468 6.00 11.12 -1.75
N SER A 469 5.83 9.98 -1.08
CA SER A 469 4.55 9.50 -0.60
C SER A 469 4.76 8.47 0.51
N THR A 470 3.75 8.29 1.35
CA THR A 470 3.71 7.21 2.34
C THR A 470 2.78 6.06 1.94
N ASP A 471 1.72 6.36 1.22
CA ASP A 471 0.61 5.44 0.96
C ASP A 471 0.14 5.39 -0.50
N ALA A 472 0.75 6.19 -1.38
CA ALA A 472 0.35 6.41 -2.78
C ALA A 472 -1.03 7.07 -2.98
N MET A 473 -1.80 7.31 -1.92
CA MET A 473 -3.09 8.02 -2.02
C MET A 473 -2.86 9.51 -2.21
N THR A 474 -1.91 10.06 -1.47
CA THR A 474 -1.40 11.42 -1.63
C THR A 474 0.08 11.37 -1.95
N ALA A 475 0.55 12.29 -2.77
CA ALA A 475 1.96 12.42 -3.11
C ALA A 475 2.31 13.87 -3.37
N ASP A 476 3.52 14.24 -2.98
CA ASP A 476 4.09 15.53 -3.34
C ASP A 476 5.28 15.31 -4.30
N TRP A 477 5.59 16.32 -5.11
CA TRP A 477 6.78 16.26 -5.95
C TRP A 477 8.05 16.34 -5.10
N ALA A 478 9.08 15.60 -5.47
CA ALA A 478 10.33 15.56 -4.73
C ALA A 478 11.16 16.82 -5.02
N HIS A 479 11.65 17.51 -3.97
CA HIS A 479 12.51 18.68 -4.08
C HIS A 479 13.96 18.26 -4.37
N LEU A 480 14.22 17.84 -5.62
CA LEU A 480 15.56 17.44 -6.05
C LEU A 480 16.48 18.67 -6.18
N PRO A 481 17.80 18.54 -5.86
CA PRO A 481 18.76 19.62 -6.02
C PRO A 481 18.83 20.13 -7.46
N TYR A 482 18.91 21.45 -7.64
CA TYR A 482 18.99 22.05 -8.99
C TYR A 482 20.23 21.58 -9.77
N GLU A 483 21.36 21.41 -9.09
CA GLU A 483 22.60 20.90 -9.67
C GLU A 483 22.40 19.47 -10.20
N PHE A 484 21.68 18.65 -9.47
CA PHE A 484 21.31 17.30 -9.90
C PHE A 484 20.44 17.34 -11.16
N LEU A 485 19.35 18.15 -11.14
CA LEU A 485 18.46 18.30 -12.29
C LEU A 485 19.21 18.82 -13.53
N GLY A 486 20.09 19.82 -13.34
CA GLY A 486 20.93 20.35 -14.41
C GLY A 486 21.88 19.31 -15.01
N LYS A 487 22.53 18.52 -14.14
CA LYS A 487 23.41 17.42 -14.56
C LYS A 487 22.64 16.36 -15.36
N VAL A 488 21.53 15.87 -14.84
CA VAL A 488 20.71 14.84 -15.49
C VAL A 488 20.16 15.33 -16.83
N SER A 489 19.68 16.57 -16.90
CA SER A 489 19.24 17.20 -18.14
C SER A 489 20.31 17.19 -19.20
N ASN A 490 21.52 17.64 -18.85
CA ASN A 490 22.67 17.64 -19.76
C ASN A 490 23.06 16.22 -20.20
N ASP A 491 23.11 15.27 -19.28
CA ASP A 491 23.43 13.88 -19.59
C ASP A 491 22.41 13.26 -20.56
N ILE A 492 21.12 13.52 -20.36
CA ILE A 492 20.07 13.00 -21.25
C ILE A 492 20.18 13.62 -22.64
N ILE A 493 20.26 14.95 -22.76
CA ILE A 493 20.32 15.64 -24.05
C ILE A 493 21.56 15.19 -24.84
N ASN A 494 22.69 14.99 -24.19
CA ASN A 494 23.93 14.61 -24.85
C ASN A 494 24.02 13.12 -25.21
N LYS A 495 23.34 12.23 -24.47
CA LYS A 495 23.49 10.78 -24.63
C LYS A 495 22.28 10.09 -25.28
N VAL A 496 21.10 10.73 -25.26
CA VAL A 496 19.85 10.16 -25.79
C VAL A 496 19.46 10.89 -27.07
N LYS A 497 19.71 10.27 -28.21
CA LYS A 497 19.28 10.81 -29.51
C LYS A 497 17.75 10.91 -29.57
N GLY A 498 17.26 12.00 -30.12
CA GLY A 498 15.83 12.25 -30.28
C GLY A 498 15.20 13.04 -29.14
N VAL A 499 16.01 13.55 -28.19
CA VAL A 499 15.59 14.40 -27.08
C VAL A 499 16.42 15.67 -27.04
N ASN A 500 15.77 16.84 -27.13
CA ASN A 500 16.43 18.14 -27.02
C ASN A 500 15.89 19.03 -25.88
N ARG A 501 14.93 18.53 -25.09
CA ARG A 501 14.33 19.30 -24.00
C ARG A 501 13.94 18.41 -22.82
N VAL A 502 14.34 18.82 -21.63
CA VAL A 502 13.99 18.16 -20.35
C VAL A 502 13.22 19.15 -19.49
N THR A 503 12.10 18.69 -18.92
CA THR A 503 11.30 19.41 -17.94
C THR A 503 11.23 18.62 -16.63
N TYR A 504 10.80 19.25 -15.54
CA TYR A 504 10.53 18.59 -14.26
C TYR A 504 9.09 18.84 -13.85
N ASP A 505 8.32 17.78 -13.58
CA ASP A 505 6.93 17.87 -13.16
C ASP A 505 6.84 18.12 -11.65
N ILE A 506 6.30 19.29 -11.27
CA ILE A 506 6.14 19.78 -9.90
C ILE A 506 4.70 19.68 -9.41
N SER A 507 3.90 18.80 -9.96
CA SER A 507 2.49 18.63 -9.60
C SER A 507 2.31 17.64 -8.44
N SER A 508 1.50 18.02 -7.44
CA SER A 508 1.14 17.16 -6.31
C SER A 508 -0.08 16.30 -6.64
N LYS A 509 -0.24 15.17 -5.95
CA LYS A 509 -1.45 14.33 -5.99
C LYS A 509 -2.24 14.48 -4.69
N PRO A 510 -3.51 14.92 -4.70
CA PRO A 510 -4.22 15.52 -5.83
C PRO A 510 -3.70 16.93 -6.20
N PRO A 511 -4.06 17.54 -7.35
CA PRO A 511 -5.02 17.03 -8.35
C PRO A 511 -4.41 16.11 -9.41
N ALA A 512 -3.09 16.11 -9.59
CA ALA A 512 -2.43 15.21 -10.53
C ALA A 512 -2.42 13.76 -10.03
N THR A 513 -2.05 12.83 -10.91
CA THR A 513 -1.74 11.45 -10.58
C THR A 513 -0.22 11.26 -10.45
N ILE A 514 0.24 10.10 -9.96
CA ILE A 514 1.68 9.79 -9.91
C ILE A 514 2.19 9.50 -11.32
N GLU A 515 1.55 8.57 -12.02
CA GLU A 515 1.79 8.33 -13.45
C GLU A 515 0.97 9.30 -14.30
N TRP A 516 1.41 9.58 -15.53
CA TRP A 516 0.75 10.51 -16.44
C TRP A 516 -0.40 9.87 -17.24
N GLU A 517 -0.32 8.56 -17.50
CA GLU A 517 -1.38 7.76 -18.13
C GLU A 517 -1.82 6.57 -17.26
#